data_6aea6815aa5645238ac0809a1c8d9885
#
_entry.id   6aea6815aa5645238ac0809a1c8d9885
#
_cell.length_a   1.000
_cell.length_b   1.000
_cell.length_c   1.000
_cell.angle_alpha   90.00
_cell.angle_beta   90.00
_cell.angle_gamma   90.00
#
_symmetry.space_group_name_H-M   'P 1'
#
loop_
_entity.id
_entity.type
_entity.pdbx_description
1 polymer ?
#
loop_
_entity_poly.entity_id
_entity_poly.type
_entity_poly.pdbx_seq_one_letter_code
_entity_poly.pdbx_strand_id
1 'polypeptide(L)'
;VPHSTLEIRLLTGANAAIYRQIRLDALAAHPEAFASTFAREQEKPLAWFEERLTNSDVFGAFIDGEIVGVAGFHRQDGPQTMHKADLWGMYVRQQVGRSGVGRRLVDTVIAHAAKHVEKLQLGVASQNEAALRLYKAAGFVEYGREVKALKQNGRYFDEVLMELFVDGSGQ
;
A
#
# COMPACT_ATOMS: atom_id res chain seq x y z
N VAL A 1 30.68 -11.52 -2.49
CA VAL A 1 29.35 -11.73 -1.92
C VAL A 1 28.35 -11.26 -2.96
N PRO A 2 27.44 -12.08 -3.45
CA PRO A 2 26.43 -11.63 -4.37
C PRO A 2 25.58 -10.58 -3.66
N HIS A 3 25.52 -9.36 -4.22
CA HIS A 3 24.66 -8.33 -3.71
C HIS A 3 23.22 -8.69 -4.11
N SER A 4 22.38 -8.96 -3.13
CA SER A 4 20.94 -9.13 -3.34
C SER A 4 20.39 -7.91 -4.03
N THR A 5 19.81 -8.07 -5.22
CA THR A 5 19.32 -6.96 -6.04
C THR A 5 17.85 -6.74 -5.72
N LEU A 6 17.51 -5.56 -5.21
CA LEU A 6 16.13 -5.12 -5.03
C LEU A 6 15.61 -4.53 -6.35
N GLU A 7 14.54 -5.11 -6.84
CA GLU A 7 13.78 -4.63 -8.00
C GLU A 7 12.36 -4.26 -7.59
N ILE A 8 11.87 -3.13 -8.06
CA ILE A 8 10.45 -2.75 -7.89
C ILE A 8 9.83 -2.60 -9.26
N ARG A 9 8.72 -3.31 -9.48
CA ARG A 9 8.01 -3.26 -10.76
C ARG A 9 6.50 -3.29 -10.58
N LEU A 10 5.81 -2.76 -11.58
CA LEU A 10 4.36 -2.84 -11.68
C LEU A 10 3.94 -4.30 -11.90
N LEU A 11 3.02 -4.79 -11.09
CA LEU A 11 2.45 -6.13 -11.25
C LEU A 11 1.37 -6.10 -12.35
N THR A 12 1.32 -7.18 -13.13
CA THR A 12 0.32 -7.38 -14.17
C THR A 12 -0.59 -8.57 -13.81
N GLY A 13 -1.63 -8.81 -14.57
CA GLY A 13 -2.51 -9.97 -14.38
C GLY A 13 -1.77 -11.30 -14.34
N ALA A 14 -0.63 -11.43 -15.05
CA ALA A 14 0.24 -12.60 -15.00
C ALA A 14 0.85 -12.85 -13.61
N ASN A 15 0.88 -11.84 -12.73
CA ASN A 15 1.40 -11.92 -11.36
C ASN A 15 0.30 -12.21 -10.31
N ALA A 16 -0.92 -12.53 -10.73
CA ALA A 16 -2.04 -12.67 -9.82
C ALA A 16 -1.81 -13.72 -8.72
N ALA A 17 -1.15 -14.83 -9.02
CA ALA A 17 -0.85 -15.89 -8.05
C ALA A 17 0.14 -15.40 -6.97
N ILE A 18 1.20 -14.72 -7.37
CA ILE A 18 2.21 -14.18 -6.46
C ILE A 18 1.58 -13.06 -5.61
N TYR A 19 0.80 -12.20 -6.22
CA TYR A 19 0.08 -11.12 -5.53
C TYR A 19 -0.90 -11.67 -4.50
N ARG A 20 -1.70 -12.69 -4.88
CA ARG A 20 -2.63 -13.36 -3.95
C ARG A 20 -1.88 -13.85 -2.72
N GLN A 21 -0.75 -14.50 -2.89
CA GLN A 21 0.03 -15.04 -1.78
C GLN A 21 0.49 -13.94 -0.83
N ILE A 22 1.16 -12.90 -1.32
CA ILE A 22 1.66 -11.82 -0.44
C ILE A 22 0.53 -11.00 0.16
N ARG A 23 -0.58 -10.81 -0.56
CA ARG A 23 -1.76 -10.14 -0.03
C ARG A 23 -2.38 -10.90 1.15
N LEU A 24 -2.52 -12.21 1.02
CA LEU A 24 -3.03 -13.06 2.09
C LEU A 24 -2.07 -13.09 3.29
N ASP A 25 -0.77 -13.15 3.04
CA ASP A 25 0.24 -13.06 4.10
C ASP A 25 0.15 -11.73 4.87
N ALA A 26 -0.07 -10.62 4.16
CA ALA A 26 -0.25 -9.30 4.77
C ALA A 26 -1.49 -9.26 5.68
N LEU A 27 -2.62 -9.77 5.20
CA LEU A 27 -3.86 -9.82 5.97
C LEU A 27 -3.77 -10.72 7.20
N ALA A 28 -3.02 -11.81 7.11
CA ALA A 28 -2.78 -12.70 8.24
C ALA A 28 -1.82 -12.09 9.27
N ALA A 29 -0.77 -11.41 8.81
CA ALA A 29 0.26 -10.82 9.68
C ALA A 29 -0.24 -9.57 10.43
N HIS A 30 -1.05 -8.73 9.76
CA HIS A 30 -1.50 -7.43 10.28
C HIS A 30 -2.99 -7.20 10.05
N PRO A 31 -3.87 -8.02 10.65
CA PRO A 31 -5.32 -7.90 10.42
C PRO A 31 -5.88 -6.52 10.79
N GLU A 32 -5.26 -5.84 11.76
CA GLU A 32 -5.63 -4.48 12.20
C GLU A 32 -5.26 -3.37 11.21
N ALA A 33 -4.41 -3.66 10.24
CA ALA A 33 -3.91 -2.67 9.28
C ALA A 33 -4.76 -2.55 8.01
N PHE A 34 -5.73 -3.45 7.82
CA PHE A 34 -6.49 -3.54 6.58
C PHE A 34 -8.00 -3.56 6.84
N ALA A 35 -8.76 -2.88 5.97
CA ALA A 35 -10.22 -2.92 6.03
C ALA A 35 -10.79 -4.28 5.61
N SER A 36 -10.09 -5.03 4.78
CA SER A 36 -10.44 -6.40 4.39
C SER A 36 -9.81 -7.42 5.34
N THR A 37 -10.23 -8.69 5.23
CA THR A 37 -9.76 -9.77 6.10
C THR A 37 -9.21 -10.94 5.29
N PHE A 38 -8.33 -11.72 5.93
CA PHE A 38 -7.83 -12.97 5.36
C PHE A 38 -8.97 -13.93 5.01
N ALA A 39 -9.91 -14.14 5.94
CA ALA A 39 -11.05 -15.04 5.75
C ALA A 39 -11.88 -14.66 4.51
N ARG A 40 -12.09 -13.38 4.28
CA ARG A 40 -12.85 -12.88 3.13
C ARG A 40 -12.10 -13.08 1.81
N GLU A 41 -10.81 -12.75 1.78
CA GLU A 41 -10.05 -12.76 0.53
C GLU A 41 -9.53 -14.16 0.15
N GLN A 42 -9.26 -15.05 1.11
CA GLN A 42 -8.80 -16.41 0.80
C GLN A 42 -9.79 -17.22 -0.04
N GLU A 43 -11.08 -16.91 0.07
CA GLU A 43 -12.15 -17.59 -0.68
C GLU A 43 -12.32 -17.04 -2.11
N LYS A 44 -11.66 -15.94 -2.44
CA LYS A 44 -11.76 -15.32 -3.75
C LYS A 44 -10.99 -16.12 -4.80
N PRO A 45 -11.56 -16.27 -6.01
CA PRO A 45 -10.86 -16.93 -7.11
C PRO A 45 -9.66 -16.11 -7.57
N LEU A 46 -8.70 -16.75 -8.25
CA LEU A 46 -7.53 -16.07 -8.80
C LEU A 46 -7.90 -14.90 -9.72
N ALA A 47 -8.97 -15.05 -10.51
CA ALA A 47 -9.48 -14.01 -11.39
C ALA A 47 -9.83 -12.71 -10.65
N TRP A 48 -10.26 -12.78 -9.40
CA TRP A 48 -10.54 -11.58 -8.59
C TRP A 48 -9.26 -10.79 -8.28
N PHE A 49 -8.15 -11.49 -8.04
CA PHE A 49 -6.85 -10.83 -7.83
C PHE A 49 -6.29 -10.29 -9.14
N GLU A 50 -6.48 -11.00 -10.24
CA GLU A 50 -6.11 -10.54 -11.57
C GLU A 50 -6.85 -9.25 -11.95
N GLU A 51 -8.15 -9.18 -11.71
CA GLU A 51 -8.97 -7.99 -11.92
C GLU A 51 -8.47 -6.80 -11.08
N ARG A 52 -8.11 -7.04 -9.83
CA ARG A 52 -7.55 -6.01 -8.95
C ARG A 52 -6.25 -5.43 -9.52
N LEU A 53 -5.37 -6.26 -10.07
CA LEU A 53 -4.14 -5.81 -10.72
C LEU A 53 -4.40 -5.08 -12.04
N THR A 54 -5.54 -5.30 -12.67
CA THR A 54 -5.95 -4.57 -13.87
C THR A 54 -6.57 -3.21 -13.54
N ASN A 55 -7.34 -3.13 -12.46
CA ASN A 55 -8.09 -1.93 -12.07
C ASN A 55 -7.34 -0.98 -11.13
N SER A 56 -6.24 -1.44 -10.54
CA SER A 56 -5.36 -0.65 -9.68
C SER A 56 -3.91 -0.92 -10.05
N ASP A 57 -3.06 0.09 -9.92
CA ASP A 57 -1.64 -0.08 -10.12
C ASP A 57 -1.02 -0.60 -8.81
N VAL A 58 -0.55 -1.84 -8.82
CA VAL A 58 0.12 -2.45 -7.67
C VAL A 58 1.58 -2.69 -8.00
N PHE A 59 2.48 -2.14 -7.18
CA PHE A 59 3.92 -2.33 -7.30
C PHE A 59 4.36 -3.45 -6.37
N GLY A 60 5.17 -4.37 -6.90
CA GLY A 60 5.83 -5.42 -6.15
C GLY A 60 7.32 -5.14 -5.99
N ALA A 61 7.83 -5.37 -4.80
CA ALA A 61 9.27 -5.37 -4.52
C ALA A 61 9.78 -6.79 -4.51
N PHE A 62 10.86 -7.04 -5.24
CA PHE A 62 11.48 -8.37 -5.40
C PHE A 62 12.93 -8.33 -4.96
N ILE A 63 13.36 -9.32 -4.21
CA ILE A 63 14.77 -9.58 -3.89
C ILE A 63 15.10 -10.97 -4.43
N ASP A 64 16.09 -11.03 -5.32
CA ASP A 64 16.52 -12.28 -5.96
C ASP A 64 15.37 -13.08 -6.60
N GLY A 65 14.39 -12.35 -7.16
CA GLY A 65 13.22 -12.92 -7.83
C GLY A 65 12.04 -13.27 -6.92
N GLU A 66 12.19 -13.15 -5.61
CA GLU A 66 11.10 -13.40 -4.65
C GLU A 66 10.41 -12.10 -4.24
N ILE A 67 9.08 -12.11 -4.21
CA ILE A 67 8.30 -10.95 -3.79
C ILE A 67 8.42 -10.75 -2.27
N VAL A 68 8.82 -9.56 -1.86
CA VAL A 68 9.04 -9.22 -0.45
C VAL A 68 8.20 -8.04 0.03
N GLY A 69 7.53 -7.35 -0.88
CA GLY A 69 6.67 -6.23 -0.51
C GLY A 69 5.73 -5.84 -1.63
N VAL A 70 4.68 -5.12 -1.28
CA VAL A 70 3.69 -4.57 -2.23
C VAL A 70 3.21 -3.20 -1.77
N ALA A 71 2.83 -2.36 -2.72
CA ALA A 71 2.13 -1.10 -2.47
C ALA A 71 1.21 -0.80 -3.65
N GLY A 72 -0.02 -0.40 -3.35
CA GLY A 72 -1.04 -0.09 -4.35
C GLY A 72 -1.22 1.41 -4.56
N PHE A 73 -1.56 1.77 -5.78
CA PHE A 73 -2.00 3.10 -6.20
C PHE A 73 -3.37 2.96 -6.85
N HIS A 74 -4.36 3.69 -6.35
CA HIS A 74 -5.69 3.70 -6.91
C HIS A 74 -6.15 5.14 -7.13
N ARG A 75 -6.24 5.54 -8.41
CA ARG A 75 -6.80 6.84 -8.78
C ARG A 75 -8.31 6.83 -8.55
N GLN A 76 -8.83 7.88 -7.93
CA GLN A 76 -10.28 8.03 -7.80
C GLN A 76 -10.90 8.32 -9.18
N ASP A 77 -12.10 7.79 -9.42
CA ASP A 77 -12.73 7.80 -10.76
C ASP A 77 -13.82 8.86 -10.94
N GLY A 78 -14.21 9.54 -9.86
CA GLY A 78 -15.21 10.60 -9.91
C GLY A 78 -14.69 11.85 -10.62
N PRO A 79 -15.53 12.57 -11.42
CA PRO A 79 -15.09 13.76 -12.14
C PRO A 79 -14.57 14.88 -11.24
N GLN A 80 -14.99 14.92 -9.99
CA GLN A 80 -14.52 15.91 -9.00
C GLN A 80 -13.40 15.38 -8.10
N THR A 81 -13.04 14.10 -8.21
CA THR A 81 -12.05 13.44 -7.33
C THR A 81 -10.89 12.80 -8.08
N MET A 82 -10.94 12.76 -9.41
CA MET A 82 -9.92 12.12 -10.25
C MET A 82 -8.54 12.76 -10.20
N HIS A 83 -8.40 13.92 -9.56
CA HIS A 83 -7.12 14.55 -9.27
C HIS A 83 -6.42 13.95 -8.04
N LYS A 84 -7.09 13.01 -7.35
CA LYS A 84 -6.59 12.33 -6.15
C LYS A 84 -6.41 10.83 -6.40
N ALA A 85 -5.48 10.25 -5.64
CA ALA A 85 -5.31 8.81 -5.58
C ALA A 85 -5.05 8.36 -4.15
N ASP A 86 -5.29 7.10 -3.90
CA ASP A 86 -5.03 6.44 -2.62
C ASP A 86 -3.80 5.54 -2.74
N LEU A 87 -2.86 5.66 -1.80
CA LEU A 87 -1.85 4.65 -1.53
C LEU A 87 -2.49 3.63 -0.59
N TRP A 88 -2.50 2.36 -0.99
CA TRP A 88 -3.19 1.32 -0.24
C TRP A 88 -2.44 0.00 -0.29
N GLY A 89 -2.81 -0.94 0.56
CA GLY A 89 -2.29 -2.30 0.54
C GLY A 89 -0.79 -2.41 0.76
N MET A 90 -0.18 -1.45 1.46
CA MET A 90 1.25 -1.42 1.76
C MET A 90 1.62 -2.53 2.74
N TYR A 91 2.56 -3.37 2.33
CA TYR A 91 3.09 -4.44 3.17
C TYR A 91 4.52 -4.78 2.75
N VAL A 92 5.37 -5.02 3.73
CA VAL A 92 6.73 -5.54 3.54
C VAL A 92 6.91 -6.74 4.47
N ARG A 93 7.42 -7.85 3.93
CA ARG A 93 7.68 -9.04 4.73
C ARG A 93 8.63 -8.71 5.88
N GLN A 94 8.37 -9.28 7.05
CA GLN A 94 9.13 -8.99 8.26
C GLN A 94 10.63 -9.29 8.11
N GLN A 95 10.99 -10.31 7.34
CA GLN A 95 12.38 -10.71 7.11
C GLN A 95 13.23 -9.61 6.47
N VAL A 96 12.61 -8.67 5.76
CA VAL A 96 13.29 -7.56 5.08
C VAL A 96 12.85 -6.18 5.59
N GLY A 97 12.15 -6.13 6.74
CA GLY A 97 11.45 -4.94 7.23
C GLY A 97 12.34 -3.71 7.49
N ARG A 98 13.64 -3.88 7.73
CA ARG A 98 14.60 -2.78 7.98
C ARG A 98 15.60 -2.57 6.84
N SER A 99 15.34 -3.13 5.67
CA SER A 99 16.26 -3.07 4.51
C SER A 99 16.03 -1.87 3.59
N GLY A 100 15.08 -0.99 3.91
CA GLY A 100 14.71 0.15 3.07
C GLY A 100 13.71 -0.18 1.96
N VAL A 101 13.22 -1.41 1.86
CA VAL A 101 12.22 -1.84 0.86
C VAL A 101 10.95 -1.01 0.94
N GLY A 102 10.43 -0.78 2.15
CA GLY A 102 9.22 0.01 2.37
C GLY A 102 9.36 1.43 1.84
N ARG A 103 10.48 2.09 2.11
CA ARG A 103 10.74 3.45 1.61
C ARG A 103 10.82 3.48 0.08
N ARG A 104 11.48 2.54 -0.53
CA ARG A 104 11.57 2.47 -1.99
C ARG A 104 10.22 2.20 -2.65
N LEU A 105 9.38 1.36 -2.05
CA LEU A 105 8.00 1.16 -2.51
C LEU A 105 7.19 2.46 -2.44
N VAL A 106 7.23 3.16 -1.32
CA VAL A 106 6.52 4.44 -1.14
C VAL A 106 7.04 5.48 -2.15
N ASP A 107 8.36 5.62 -2.30
CA ASP A 107 8.95 6.54 -3.27
C ASP A 107 8.54 6.21 -4.71
N THR A 108 8.42 4.93 -5.05
CA THR A 108 7.95 4.47 -6.37
C THR A 108 6.49 4.88 -6.61
N VAL A 109 5.63 4.70 -5.62
CA VAL A 109 4.22 5.12 -5.71
C VAL A 109 4.11 6.64 -5.82
N ILE A 110 4.90 7.40 -5.07
CA ILE A 110 4.94 8.87 -5.15
C ILE A 110 5.35 9.33 -6.55
N ALA A 111 6.42 8.75 -7.11
CA ALA A 111 6.89 9.09 -8.45
C ALA A 111 5.84 8.76 -9.53
N HIS A 112 5.15 7.63 -9.38
CA HIS A 112 4.04 7.25 -10.26
C HIS A 112 2.86 8.22 -10.12
N ALA A 113 2.47 8.56 -8.89
CA ALA A 113 1.40 9.49 -8.60
C ALA A 113 1.64 10.88 -9.20
N ALA A 114 2.87 11.38 -9.16
CA ALA A 114 3.24 12.68 -9.72
C ALA A 114 2.96 12.81 -11.22
N LYS A 115 2.87 11.69 -11.95
CA LYS A 115 2.55 11.66 -13.39
C LYS A 115 1.06 11.58 -13.67
N HIS A 116 0.22 11.30 -12.67
CA HIS A 116 -1.18 10.96 -12.90
C HIS A 116 -2.17 11.78 -12.08
N VAL A 117 -1.77 12.27 -10.90
CA VAL A 117 -2.64 13.00 -9.97
C VAL A 117 -1.93 14.20 -9.35
N GLU A 118 -2.69 15.04 -8.66
CA GLU A 118 -2.17 16.20 -7.93
C GLU A 118 -1.93 15.86 -6.46
N LYS A 119 -2.71 14.91 -5.92
CA LYS A 119 -2.72 14.58 -4.50
C LYS A 119 -2.74 13.07 -4.28
N LEU A 120 -1.87 12.59 -3.40
CA LEU A 120 -1.85 11.21 -2.91
C LEU A 120 -2.25 11.21 -1.43
N GLN A 121 -3.12 10.29 -1.04
CA GLN A 121 -3.59 10.19 0.33
C GLN A 121 -3.57 8.74 0.82
N LEU A 122 -3.59 8.56 2.13
CA LEU A 122 -3.63 7.26 2.78
C LEU A 122 -4.27 7.33 4.17
N GLY A 123 -4.74 6.19 4.65
CA GLY A 123 -5.08 5.98 6.05
C GLY A 123 -4.13 4.96 6.67
N VAL A 124 -3.69 5.20 7.87
CA VAL A 124 -2.79 4.31 8.60
C VAL A 124 -3.24 4.15 10.05
N ALA A 125 -3.24 2.91 10.55
CA ALA A 125 -3.59 2.65 11.94
C ALA A 125 -2.75 3.52 12.90
N SER A 126 -3.39 4.22 13.82
CA SER A 126 -2.72 5.20 14.70
C SER A 126 -1.64 4.58 15.59
N GLN A 127 -1.70 3.27 15.82
CA GLN A 127 -0.73 2.51 16.62
C GLN A 127 0.47 2.04 15.79
N ASN A 128 0.39 2.09 14.47
CA ASN A 128 1.46 1.65 13.59
C ASN A 128 2.53 2.73 13.47
N GLU A 129 3.35 2.87 14.50
CA GLU A 129 4.37 3.91 14.58
C GLU A 129 5.42 3.79 13.48
N ALA A 130 5.78 2.57 13.08
CA ALA A 130 6.75 2.34 12.01
C ALA A 130 6.23 2.86 10.67
N ALA A 131 4.97 2.61 10.33
CA ALA A 131 4.35 3.13 9.11
C ALA A 131 4.20 4.65 9.16
N LEU A 132 3.78 5.21 10.30
CA LEU A 132 3.69 6.66 10.47
C LEU A 132 5.03 7.34 10.23
N ARG A 133 6.11 6.81 10.79
CA ARG A 133 7.47 7.34 10.55
C ARG A 133 7.88 7.23 9.08
N LEU A 134 7.58 6.11 8.44
CA LEU A 134 7.88 5.88 7.04
C LEU A 134 7.20 6.93 6.15
N TYR A 135 5.90 7.12 6.33
CA TYR A 135 5.14 8.08 5.52
C TYR A 135 5.54 9.53 5.79
N LYS A 136 5.77 9.90 7.05
CA LYS A 136 6.29 11.23 7.40
C LYS A 136 7.65 11.51 6.77
N ALA A 137 8.55 10.52 6.82
CA ALA A 137 9.88 10.64 6.20
C ALA A 137 9.79 10.77 4.67
N ALA A 138 8.76 10.19 4.04
CA ALA A 138 8.50 10.32 2.61
C ALA A 138 7.82 11.65 2.21
N GLY A 139 7.41 12.46 3.18
CA GLY A 139 6.83 13.78 2.96
C GLY A 139 5.33 13.90 3.22
N PHE A 140 4.66 12.81 3.60
CA PHE A 140 3.24 12.86 3.97
C PHE A 140 3.03 13.65 5.25
N VAL A 141 1.95 14.41 5.31
CA VAL A 141 1.51 15.16 6.47
C VAL A 141 0.13 14.67 6.92
N GLU A 142 -0.09 14.69 8.23
CA GLU A 142 -1.40 14.37 8.80
C GLU A 142 -2.39 15.51 8.52
N TYR A 143 -3.59 15.15 8.03
CA TYR A 143 -4.67 16.12 7.83
C TYR A 143 -5.93 15.78 8.61
N GLY A 144 -6.00 14.63 9.25
CA GLY A 144 -7.17 14.22 10.01
C GLY A 144 -6.98 12.88 10.72
N ARG A 145 -8.03 12.52 11.44
CA ARG A 145 -8.09 11.24 12.17
C ARG A 145 -9.50 10.69 12.09
N GLU A 146 -9.62 9.44 11.68
CA GLU A 146 -10.88 8.72 11.73
C GLU A 146 -10.93 7.89 13.00
N VAL A 147 -11.79 8.29 13.94
CA VAL A 147 -12.00 7.58 15.19
C VAL A 147 -12.83 6.32 14.92
N LYS A 148 -12.40 5.18 15.47
CA LYS A 148 -13.03 3.89 15.25
C LYS A 148 -13.16 3.53 13.76
N ALA A 149 -12.11 3.78 13.00
CA ALA A 149 -12.07 3.49 11.57
C ALA A 149 -12.23 2.00 11.28
N LEU A 150 -11.60 1.15 12.09
CA LEU A 150 -11.68 -0.31 11.96
C LEU A 150 -12.12 -0.95 13.29
N LYS A 151 -12.80 -2.08 13.18
CA LYS A 151 -13.17 -2.93 14.33
C LYS A 151 -12.72 -4.36 14.07
N GLN A 152 -11.92 -4.91 15.00
CA GLN A 152 -11.46 -6.29 14.93
C GLN A 152 -11.60 -6.95 16.31
N ASN A 153 -12.28 -8.08 16.37
CA ASN A 153 -12.47 -8.84 17.62
C ASN A 153 -12.98 -7.96 18.78
N GLY A 154 -13.93 -7.08 18.50
CA GLY A 154 -14.50 -6.16 19.49
C GLY A 154 -13.62 -4.96 19.85
N ARG A 155 -12.40 -4.86 19.33
CA ARG A 155 -11.50 -3.71 19.52
C ARG A 155 -11.62 -2.73 18.36
N TYR A 156 -11.56 -1.45 18.69
CA TYR A 156 -11.58 -0.37 17.72
C TYR A 156 -10.18 0.17 17.47
N PHE A 157 -9.93 0.54 16.21
CA PHE A 157 -8.67 1.12 15.77
C PHE A 157 -8.96 2.42 15.04
N ASP A 158 -8.29 3.48 15.47
CA ASP A 158 -8.34 4.76 14.75
C ASP A 158 -7.35 4.75 13.60
N GLU A 159 -7.64 5.52 12.56
CA GLU A 159 -6.71 5.78 11.48
C GLU A 159 -6.27 7.24 11.47
N VAL A 160 -4.98 7.44 11.28
CA VAL A 160 -4.40 8.75 10.93
C VAL A 160 -4.53 8.92 9.43
N LEU A 161 -5.12 10.02 8.99
CA LEU A 161 -5.28 10.35 7.58
C LEU A 161 -4.12 11.25 7.16
N MET A 162 -3.41 10.85 6.13
CA MET A 162 -2.20 11.53 5.65
C MET A 162 -2.33 11.86 4.17
N GLU A 163 -1.68 12.94 3.75
CA GLU A 163 -1.69 13.40 2.37
C GLU A 163 -0.33 13.92 1.93
N LEU A 164 -0.10 13.88 0.62
CA LEU A 164 1.04 14.45 -0.05
C LEU A 164 0.59 15.07 -1.37
N PHE A 165 0.89 16.35 -1.58
CA PHE A 165 0.70 16.99 -2.88
C PHE A 165 1.91 16.68 -3.75
N VAL A 166 1.67 15.95 -4.84
CA VAL A 166 2.72 15.41 -5.71
C VAL A 166 3.02 16.30 -6.92
N ASP A 167 2.19 17.32 -7.14
CA ASP A 167 2.37 18.33 -8.19
C ASP A 167 3.01 19.63 -7.69
N GLY A 168 3.35 19.71 -6.41
CA GLY A 168 3.90 20.90 -5.75
C GLY A 168 2.88 21.94 -5.34
N SER A 169 1.56 21.69 -5.48
CA SER A 169 0.49 22.65 -5.16
C SER A 169 0.16 22.80 -3.66
N GLY A 170 0.73 21.95 -2.81
CA GLY A 170 0.40 21.87 -1.38
C GLY A 170 1.24 22.75 -0.46
N GLN A 171 1.77 23.86 -0.94
CA GLN A 171 2.52 24.81 -0.12
C GLN A 171 1.63 25.95 0.37
#